data_a178ef936aecff968415b90ad4b364b0
#
_entry.id   a178ef936aecff968415b90ad4b364b0
#
_cell.length_a   1.000
_cell.length_b   1.000
_cell.length_c   1.000
_cell.angle_alpha   90.00
_cell.angle_beta   90.00
_cell.angle_gamma   90.00
#
_symmetry.space_group_name_H-M   'P 1'
#
loop_
_entity.id
_entity.type
_entity.pdbx_description
1 polymer ?
#
loop_
_entity_poly.entity_id
_entity_poly.type
_entity_poly.pdbx_seq_one_letter_code
_entity_poly.pdbx_strand_id
1 'polypeptide(L)'
;MSFSIWFEHLSTIKNDEIKKQITKAISAHGMWKVRLKDAINKQSSEFEVNHVRTPHHCELGKWLNSEKASLLKFPDYSKVFDLHAKVHEEPARIMQLALAGKKDEASHALGLGSSFANLSAHLTQAMMHWKQAL
;
A
#
# COMPACT_ATOMS: atom_id res chain seq x y z
N MET A 1 11.86 -39.10 -5.01
CA MET A 1 11.28 -37.80 -4.72
C MET A 1 9.96 -37.66 -5.46
N SER A 2 8.92 -37.29 -4.79
CA SER A 2 7.62 -37.20 -5.43
C SER A 2 7.48 -35.92 -6.23
N PHE A 3 6.72 -36.02 -7.30
CA PHE A 3 6.35 -34.87 -8.14
C PHE A 3 5.61 -33.80 -7.34
N SER A 4 4.80 -34.18 -6.36
CA SER A 4 4.02 -33.23 -5.55
C SER A 4 4.91 -32.32 -4.68
N ILE A 5 6.03 -32.80 -4.16
CA ILE A 5 6.96 -31.98 -3.38
C ILE A 5 7.56 -30.88 -4.25
N TRP A 6 7.95 -31.21 -5.46
CA TRP A 6 8.50 -30.24 -6.40
C TRP A 6 7.43 -29.19 -6.81
N PHE A 7 6.22 -29.65 -7.04
CA PHE A 7 5.09 -28.77 -7.39
C PHE A 7 4.76 -27.80 -6.26
N GLU A 8 4.73 -28.27 -5.01
CA GLU A 8 4.49 -27.43 -3.84
C GLU A 8 5.56 -26.34 -3.71
N HIS A 9 6.82 -26.69 -3.95
CA HIS A 9 7.92 -25.74 -3.89
C HIS A 9 7.75 -24.60 -4.92
N LEU A 10 7.25 -24.90 -6.11
CA LEU A 10 7.01 -23.91 -7.16
C LEU A 10 5.77 -23.03 -6.91
N SER A 11 4.75 -23.59 -6.24
CA SER A 11 3.45 -22.91 -6.07
C SER A 11 3.30 -22.21 -4.73
N THR A 12 4.24 -22.39 -3.79
CA THR A 12 4.13 -21.86 -2.44
C THR A 12 5.23 -20.87 -2.15
N ILE A 13 4.83 -19.64 -1.83
CA ILE A 13 5.76 -18.63 -1.34
C ILE A 13 6.03 -18.89 0.14
N LYS A 14 7.27 -18.72 0.57
CA LYS A 14 7.69 -18.96 1.96
C LYS A 14 7.23 -17.81 2.87
N ASN A 15 6.92 -18.15 4.12
CA ASN A 15 6.49 -17.16 5.11
C ASN A 15 7.52 -16.05 5.32
N ASP A 16 8.82 -16.37 5.29
CA ASP A 16 9.87 -15.36 5.42
C ASP A 16 9.84 -14.33 4.30
N GLU A 17 9.54 -14.75 3.08
CA GLU A 17 9.39 -13.85 1.95
C GLU A 17 8.16 -12.95 2.10
N ILE A 18 7.06 -13.50 2.60
CA ILE A 18 5.85 -12.72 2.88
C ILE A 18 6.14 -11.66 3.94
N LYS A 19 6.78 -12.03 5.04
CA LYS A 19 7.18 -11.09 6.11
C LYS A 19 8.05 -9.97 5.56
N LYS A 20 9.01 -10.30 4.71
CA LYS A 20 9.92 -9.35 4.10
C LYS A 20 9.17 -8.36 3.21
N GLN A 21 8.25 -8.84 2.37
CA GLN A 21 7.46 -7.99 1.50
C GLN A 21 6.53 -7.07 2.29
N ILE A 22 5.91 -7.57 3.35
CA ILE A 22 5.05 -6.77 4.23
C ILE A 22 5.87 -5.67 4.91
N THR A 23 7.04 -5.99 5.44
CA THR A 23 7.92 -5.02 6.10
C THR A 23 8.32 -3.90 5.13
N LYS A 24 8.69 -4.25 3.90
CA LYS A 24 9.01 -3.27 2.85
C LYS A 24 7.81 -2.38 2.52
N ALA A 25 6.62 -2.97 2.44
CA ALA A 25 5.40 -2.24 2.13
C ALA A 25 5.02 -1.24 3.22
N ILE A 26 5.14 -1.63 4.48
CA ILE A 26 4.88 -0.72 5.61
C ILE A 26 5.79 0.50 5.53
N SER A 27 7.09 0.27 5.30
CA SER A 27 8.08 1.34 5.15
C SER A 27 7.76 2.26 3.98
N ALA A 28 7.47 1.68 2.82
CA ALA A 28 7.19 2.44 1.59
C ALA A 28 5.93 3.31 1.73
N HIS A 29 4.87 2.76 2.31
CA HIS A 29 3.62 3.52 2.50
C HIS A 29 3.78 4.61 3.55
N GLY A 30 4.64 4.43 4.55
CA GLY A 30 4.96 5.46 5.53
C GLY A 30 5.59 6.70 4.92
N MET A 31 6.28 6.58 3.80
CA MET A 31 6.91 7.70 3.11
C MET A 31 5.91 8.63 2.39
N TRP A 32 4.69 8.17 2.14
CA TRP A 32 3.69 8.99 1.44
C TRP A 32 3.35 10.28 2.17
N LYS A 33 3.31 10.27 3.49
CA LYS A 33 3.04 11.47 4.27
C LYS A 33 4.10 12.55 4.00
N VAL A 34 5.36 12.15 3.94
CA VAL A 34 6.47 13.06 3.65
C VAL A 34 6.36 13.62 2.23
N ARG A 35 6.10 12.75 1.25
CA ARG A 35 5.96 13.14 -0.15
C ARG A 35 4.80 14.11 -0.37
N LEU A 36 3.68 13.87 0.29
CA LEU A 36 2.51 14.74 0.19
C LEU A 36 2.74 16.09 0.84
N LYS A 37 3.40 16.14 2.00
CA LYS A 37 3.79 17.41 2.61
C LYS A 37 4.69 18.22 1.70
N ASP A 38 5.64 17.58 1.04
CA ASP A 38 6.54 18.21 0.09
C ASP A 38 5.77 18.78 -1.11
N ALA A 39 4.85 17.98 -1.68
CA ALA A 39 4.01 18.42 -2.79
C ALA A 39 3.13 19.62 -2.42
N ILE A 40 2.57 19.63 -1.21
CA ILE A 40 1.77 20.74 -0.71
C ILE A 40 2.60 22.02 -0.62
N ASN A 41 3.81 21.91 -0.07
CA ASN A 41 4.68 23.07 0.14
C ASN A 41 5.20 23.65 -1.19
N LYS A 42 5.54 22.79 -2.14
CA LYS A 42 6.09 23.19 -3.44
C LYS A 42 5.05 23.43 -4.52
N GLN A 43 3.81 23.00 -4.30
CA GLN A 43 2.72 22.99 -5.29
C GLN A 43 3.14 22.26 -6.58
N SER A 44 3.99 21.25 -6.43
CA SER A 44 4.48 20.44 -7.55
C SER A 44 4.79 19.04 -7.06
N SER A 45 4.82 18.07 -7.99
CA SER A 45 5.15 16.69 -7.68
C SER A 45 5.87 16.07 -8.86
N GLU A 46 6.84 15.20 -8.56
CA GLU A 46 7.48 14.34 -9.56
C GLU A 46 6.59 13.14 -9.92
N PHE A 47 5.52 12.89 -9.14
CA PHE A 47 4.59 11.79 -9.38
C PHE A 47 3.34 12.29 -10.08
N GLU A 48 2.85 11.54 -11.08
CA GLU A 48 1.57 11.84 -11.72
C GLU A 48 0.42 11.35 -10.84
N VAL A 49 -0.64 12.17 -10.75
CA VAL A 49 -1.82 11.86 -9.92
C VAL A 49 -2.43 10.50 -10.27
N ASN A 50 -2.64 10.24 -11.55
CA ASN A 50 -3.25 8.97 -11.98
C ASN A 50 -2.36 7.76 -11.70
N HIS A 51 -1.06 7.93 -11.77
CA HIS A 51 -0.10 6.88 -11.42
C HIS A 51 -0.19 6.55 -9.93
N VAL A 52 -0.27 7.58 -9.07
CA VAL A 52 -0.42 7.40 -7.62
C VAL A 52 -1.73 6.72 -7.28
N ARG A 53 -2.81 7.05 -7.99
CA ARG A 53 -4.14 6.49 -7.75
C ARG A 53 -4.21 4.98 -8.02
N THR A 54 -3.39 4.48 -8.92
CA THR A 54 -3.45 3.10 -9.38
C THR A 54 -2.61 2.18 -8.49
N PRO A 55 -3.23 1.29 -7.68
CA PRO A 55 -2.48 0.42 -6.76
C PRO A 55 -1.47 -0.49 -7.46
N HIS A 56 -1.73 -0.85 -8.71
CA HIS A 56 -0.89 -1.75 -9.50
C HIS A 56 0.51 -1.20 -9.78
N HIS A 57 0.71 0.11 -9.63
CA HIS A 57 2.00 0.74 -9.91
C HIS A 57 2.96 0.71 -8.72
N CYS A 58 2.48 0.36 -7.51
CA CYS A 58 3.38 0.24 -6.36
C CYS A 58 3.83 -1.21 -6.16
N GLU A 59 4.95 -1.38 -5.48
CA GLU A 59 5.54 -2.72 -5.24
C GLU A 59 4.58 -3.66 -4.53
N LEU A 60 3.84 -3.17 -3.52
CA LEU A 60 2.85 -3.99 -2.81
C LEU A 60 1.75 -4.46 -3.76
N GLY A 61 1.22 -3.57 -4.59
CA GLY A 61 0.17 -3.91 -5.54
C GLY A 61 0.63 -4.92 -6.58
N LYS A 62 1.83 -4.76 -7.10
CA LYS A 62 2.44 -5.72 -8.03
C LYS A 62 2.58 -7.10 -7.39
N TRP A 63 3.06 -7.14 -6.17
CA TRP A 63 3.26 -8.39 -5.43
C TRP A 63 1.94 -9.08 -5.11
N LEU A 64 0.94 -8.33 -4.62
CA LEU A 64 -0.39 -8.87 -4.32
C LEU A 64 -1.06 -9.48 -5.56
N ASN A 65 -0.83 -8.91 -6.73
CA ASN A 65 -1.36 -9.44 -7.98
C ASN A 65 -0.56 -10.64 -8.49
N SER A 66 0.76 -10.54 -8.53
CA SER A 66 1.61 -11.59 -9.08
C SER A 66 1.61 -12.86 -8.25
N GLU A 67 1.50 -12.74 -6.92
CA GLU A 67 1.52 -13.87 -6.00
C GLU A 67 0.13 -14.26 -5.47
N LYS A 68 -0.93 -13.78 -6.11
CA LYS A 68 -2.30 -14.02 -5.68
C LYS A 68 -2.60 -15.49 -5.39
N ALA A 69 -2.19 -16.39 -6.28
CA ALA A 69 -2.45 -17.82 -6.14
C ALA A 69 -1.90 -18.38 -4.82
N SER A 70 -0.72 -17.90 -4.41
CA SER A 70 -0.07 -18.33 -3.16
C SER A 70 -0.62 -17.63 -1.93
N LEU A 71 -1.15 -16.42 -2.10
CA LEU A 71 -1.55 -15.56 -0.98
C LEU A 71 -3.03 -15.69 -0.61
N LEU A 72 -3.89 -16.15 -1.52
CA LEU A 72 -5.33 -16.25 -1.29
C LEU A 72 -5.72 -17.12 -0.09
N LYS A 73 -4.88 -18.08 0.26
CA LYS A 73 -5.13 -18.97 1.41
C LYS A 73 -5.06 -18.24 2.75
N PHE A 74 -4.42 -17.07 2.80
CA PHE A 74 -4.30 -16.30 4.04
C PHE A 74 -5.54 -15.42 4.21
N PRO A 75 -6.20 -15.46 5.40
CA PRO A 75 -7.39 -14.62 5.64
C PRO A 75 -7.10 -13.13 5.50
N ASP A 76 -5.89 -12.70 5.80
CA ASP A 76 -5.50 -11.30 5.76
C ASP A 76 -5.31 -10.75 4.33
N TYR A 77 -5.18 -11.62 3.34
CA TYR A 77 -4.94 -11.17 1.95
C TYR A 77 -6.03 -10.23 1.45
N SER A 78 -7.28 -10.64 1.53
CA SER A 78 -8.41 -9.85 1.02
C SER A 78 -8.50 -8.50 1.71
N LYS A 79 -8.31 -8.48 3.03
CA LYS A 79 -8.37 -7.24 3.81
C LYS A 79 -7.26 -6.27 3.41
N VAL A 80 -6.03 -6.76 3.30
CA VAL A 80 -4.89 -5.93 2.87
C VAL A 80 -5.10 -5.44 1.43
N PHE A 81 -5.57 -6.30 0.54
CA PHE A 81 -5.84 -5.96 -0.85
C PHE A 81 -6.85 -4.81 -0.95
N ASP A 82 -7.99 -4.92 -0.24
CA ASP A 82 -9.04 -3.90 -0.28
C ASP A 82 -8.60 -2.57 0.33
N LEU A 83 -7.93 -2.63 1.49
CA LEU A 83 -7.43 -1.44 2.17
C LEU A 83 -6.35 -0.74 1.33
N HIS A 84 -5.48 -1.50 0.68
CA HIS A 84 -4.44 -0.96 -0.18
C HIS A 84 -5.03 -0.16 -1.35
N ALA A 85 -6.07 -0.69 -1.99
CA ALA A 85 -6.75 0.02 -3.06
C ALA A 85 -7.35 1.34 -2.59
N LYS A 86 -8.00 1.33 -1.42
CA LYS A 86 -8.60 2.54 -0.83
C LYS A 86 -7.54 3.57 -0.44
N VAL A 87 -6.42 3.12 0.12
CA VAL A 87 -5.32 4.01 0.52
C VAL A 87 -4.78 4.78 -0.69
N HIS A 88 -4.68 4.17 -1.85
CA HIS A 88 -4.15 4.84 -3.04
C HIS A 88 -5.04 5.98 -3.55
N GLU A 89 -6.34 5.95 -3.29
CA GLU A 89 -7.25 7.05 -3.66
C GLU A 89 -6.95 8.33 -2.90
N GLU A 90 -6.58 8.23 -1.62
CA GLU A 90 -6.38 9.39 -0.76
C GLU A 90 -5.13 10.21 -1.13
N PRO A 91 -3.94 9.63 -1.30
CA PRO A 91 -2.78 10.39 -1.76
C PRO A 91 -3.01 11.08 -3.09
N ALA A 92 -3.71 10.43 -4.02
CA ALA A 92 -4.02 11.02 -5.32
C ALA A 92 -4.91 12.27 -5.17
N ARG A 93 -5.93 12.19 -4.33
CA ARG A 93 -6.83 13.32 -4.05
C ARG A 93 -6.08 14.48 -3.40
N ILE A 94 -5.25 14.18 -2.41
CA ILE A 94 -4.44 15.20 -1.72
C ILE A 94 -3.48 15.87 -2.70
N MET A 95 -2.85 15.08 -3.57
CA MET A 95 -1.95 15.61 -4.59
C MET A 95 -2.66 16.52 -5.58
N GLN A 96 -3.88 16.17 -5.99
CA GLN A 96 -4.70 17.03 -6.84
C GLN A 96 -4.96 18.39 -6.18
N LEU A 97 -5.31 18.39 -4.89
CA LEU A 97 -5.54 19.62 -4.14
C LEU A 97 -4.24 20.44 -4.06
N ALA A 98 -3.12 19.81 -3.79
CA ALA A 98 -1.81 20.48 -3.72
C ALA A 98 -1.44 21.15 -5.05
N LEU A 99 -1.61 20.43 -6.17
CA LEU A 99 -1.27 20.93 -7.50
C LEU A 99 -2.23 22.02 -7.97
N ALA A 100 -3.47 22.03 -7.45
CA ALA A 100 -4.44 23.08 -7.74
C ALA A 100 -4.25 24.33 -6.87
N GLY A 101 -3.22 24.35 -6.02
CA GLY A 101 -2.95 25.47 -5.13
C GLY A 101 -3.85 25.54 -3.89
N LYS A 102 -4.61 24.50 -3.62
CA LYS A 102 -5.52 24.42 -2.47
C LYS A 102 -4.78 23.89 -1.24
N LYS A 103 -3.81 24.68 -0.79
CA LYS A 103 -2.86 24.28 0.26
C LYS A 103 -3.55 23.92 1.58
N ASP A 104 -4.51 24.74 2.02
CA ASP A 104 -5.19 24.51 3.30
C ASP A 104 -6.04 23.24 3.25
N GLU A 105 -6.77 23.03 2.17
CA GLU A 105 -7.58 21.83 1.98
C GLU A 105 -6.70 20.58 1.91
N ALA A 106 -5.58 20.65 1.19
CA ALA A 106 -4.62 19.55 1.09
C ALA A 106 -4.01 19.20 2.44
N SER A 107 -3.61 20.23 3.21
CA SER A 107 -3.02 20.03 4.54
C SER A 107 -4.03 19.41 5.51
N HIS A 108 -5.29 19.86 5.46
CA HIS A 108 -6.36 19.29 6.27
C HIS A 108 -6.63 17.82 5.89
N ALA A 109 -6.63 17.51 4.61
CA ALA A 109 -6.86 16.15 4.11
C ALA A 109 -5.74 15.18 4.50
N LEU A 110 -4.55 15.69 4.77
CA LEU A 110 -3.38 14.91 5.22
C LEU A 110 -3.33 14.73 6.74
N GLY A 111 -4.07 15.54 7.49
CA GLY A 111 -3.94 15.66 8.94
C GLY A 111 -4.55 14.53 9.75
N LEU A 112 -4.41 14.63 11.08
CA LEU A 112 -4.99 13.67 12.02
C LEU A 112 -6.51 13.61 11.86
N GLY A 113 -7.05 12.40 11.94
CA GLY A 113 -8.49 12.17 11.81
C GLY A 113 -9.02 12.18 10.38
N SER A 114 -8.17 12.46 9.39
CA SER A 114 -8.57 12.42 7.98
C SER A 114 -8.74 10.99 7.48
N SER A 115 -9.42 10.84 6.34
CA SER A 115 -9.54 9.53 5.66
C SER A 115 -8.18 8.94 5.32
N PHE A 116 -7.25 9.79 4.88
CA PHE A 116 -5.87 9.36 4.60
C PHE A 116 -5.22 8.75 5.84
N ALA A 117 -5.25 9.46 6.96
CA ALA A 117 -4.63 9.00 8.21
C ALA A 117 -5.29 7.72 8.71
N ASN A 118 -6.62 7.64 8.68
CA ASN A 118 -7.36 6.47 9.14
C ASN A 118 -7.13 5.24 8.26
N LEU A 119 -7.19 5.39 6.94
CA LEU A 119 -6.95 4.29 6.01
C LEU A 119 -5.50 3.80 6.06
N SER A 120 -4.54 4.72 6.17
CA SER A 120 -3.13 4.37 6.33
C SER A 120 -2.88 3.57 7.60
N ALA A 121 -3.49 3.98 8.72
CA ALA A 121 -3.40 3.25 9.97
C ALA A 121 -4.03 1.86 9.88
N HIS A 122 -5.21 1.76 9.26
CA HIS A 122 -5.89 0.47 9.08
C HIS A 122 -5.09 -0.48 8.21
N LEU A 123 -4.51 0.02 7.12
CA LEU A 123 -3.66 -0.80 6.24
C LEU A 123 -2.42 -1.30 7.00
N THR A 124 -1.74 -0.42 7.73
CA THR A 124 -0.57 -0.80 8.51
C THR A 124 -0.93 -1.85 9.55
N GLN A 125 -2.03 -1.68 10.27
CA GLN A 125 -2.51 -2.65 11.26
C GLN A 125 -2.84 -3.99 10.62
N ALA A 126 -3.48 -4.00 9.46
CA ALA A 126 -3.81 -5.23 8.75
C ALA A 126 -2.54 -5.96 8.28
N MET A 127 -1.55 -5.22 7.79
CA MET A 127 -0.26 -5.78 7.38
C MET A 127 0.51 -6.34 8.58
N MET A 128 0.52 -5.63 9.71
CA MET A 128 1.15 -6.12 10.95
C MET A 128 0.47 -7.37 11.47
N HIS A 129 -0.85 -7.41 11.45
CA HIS A 129 -1.61 -8.60 11.86
C HIS A 129 -1.26 -9.80 11.00
N TRP A 130 -1.20 -9.61 9.68
CA TRP A 130 -0.82 -10.67 8.76
C TRP A 130 0.60 -11.16 9.06
N LYS A 131 1.54 -10.25 9.22
CA LYS A 131 2.94 -10.60 9.53
C LYS A 131 3.05 -11.42 10.81
N GLN A 132 2.31 -11.05 11.86
CA GLN A 132 2.31 -11.76 13.14
C GLN A 132 1.69 -13.15 13.05
N ALA A 133 0.79 -13.38 12.11
CA ALA A 133 0.12 -14.66 11.91
C ALA A 133 0.95 -15.68 11.10
N LEU A 134 2.11 -15.27 10.59
CA LEU A 134 2.96 -16.13 9.76
C LEU A 134 3.92 -17.02 10.56
#